data_2177baa66cd756cc90f7ec8567eb2a23
#
_entry.id   2177baa66cd756cc90f7ec8567eb2a23
#
_cell.length_a   1.000
_cell.length_b   1.000
_cell.length_c   1.000
_cell.angle_alpha   90.00
_cell.angle_beta   90.00
_cell.angle_gamma   90.00
#
_symmetry.space_group_name_H-M   'P 1'
#
loop_
_entity.id
_entity.type
_entity.pdbx_description
1 polymer ?
#
loop_
_entity_poly.entity_id
_entity_poly.type
_entity_poly.pdbx_seq_one_letter_code
_entity_poly.pdbx_strand_id
1 'polypeptide(L)'
;YYYWLLLRKYGPIPLLPEEGLDYTKEYEELAIPRNTYDECADYIASEMKIAARDLPSKRGANNVARPTRGAALAARAKVLLYAASPINNPRPGDTEKFTDLVDRNGRNLIAQEYNEEKWAKAAAAALDVMKLEGGTRYELYHKSASEQVGTGYLPTLPPYDDGNFVNKSWPDGYKDIDPYESYRSLFNGNVNASDNPELIFTRGQNQSTEGINVMVRHQLPRAANGWNTHGLTQKQCDAYYMKDGKNCPGKDSEYIDYPAYAKRIDPNPRAEGFVTDENKDQYPELGNNRV
;
A
#
# COMPACT_ATOMS: atom_id res chain seq x y z
N TYR A 1 11.18 14.55 2.11
CA TYR A 1 9.81 14.08 1.85
C TYR A 1 9.14 14.85 0.68
N TYR A 2 9.24 16.18 0.63
CA TYR A 2 8.65 16.98 -0.46
C TYR A 2 9.24 16.64 -1.83
N TYR A 3 10.53 16.40 -1.93
CA TYR A 3 11.14 15.87 -3.17
C TYR A 3 10.51 14.57 -3.63
N TRP A 4 10.17 13.66 -2.71
CA TRP A 4 9.44 12.45 -3.03
C TRP A 4 8.05 12.71 -3.59
N LEU A 5 7.30 13.66 -3.03
CA LEU A 5 5.99 14.04 -3.56
C LEU A 5 6.11 14.65 -4.96
N LEU A 6 7.12 15.48 -5.18
CA LEU A 6 7.38 16.08 -6.49
C LEU A 6 7.80 15.02 -7.52
N LEU A 7 8.73 14.14 -7.16
CA LEU A 7 9.20 13.06 -8.03
C LEU A 7 8.04 12.14 -8.48
N ARG A 8 7.11 11.83 -7.59
CA ARG A 8 5.93 11.02 -7.91
C ARG A 8 4.94 11.71 -8.85
N LYS A 9 4.82 13.03 -8.78
CA LYS A 9 3.83 13.79 -9.56
C LYS A 9 4.37 14.25 -10.90
N TYR A 10 5.61 14.66 -10.92
CA TYR A 10 6.23 15.34 -12.06
C TYR A 10 7.34 14.53 -12.75
N GLY A 11 7.68 13.37 -12.17
CA GLY A 11 8.84 12.60 -12.62
C GLY A 11 10.15 13.28 -12.23
N PRO A 12 11.21 13.09 -13.00
CA PRO A 12 12.53 13.70 -12.77
C PRO A 12 12.47 15.22 -12.56
N ILE A 13 13.10 15.69 -11.50
CA ILE A 13 13.11 17.10 -11.05
C ILE A 13 14.53 17.60 -10.81
N PRO A 14 14.76 18.90 -10.82
CA PRO A 14 16.05 19.44 -10.38
C PRO A 14 16.22 19.26 -8.86
N LEU A 15 17.40 18.86 -8.44
CA LEU A 15 17.83 18.89 -7.05
C LEU A 15 18.52 20.24 -6.82
N LEU A 16 18.02 21.00 -5.87
CA LEU A 16 18.57 22.30 -5.53
C LEU A 16 19.82 22.14 -4.66
N PRO A 17 20.82 23.01 -4.79
CA PRO A 17 21.97 23.05 -3.90
C PRO A 17 21.52 23.37 -2.45
N GLU A 18 22.25 22.86 -1.46
CA GLU A 18 21.93 23.07 -0.03
C GLU A 18 21.97 24.54 0.39
N GLU A 19 22.87 25.28 -0.18
CA GLU A 19 23.01 26.73 0.03
C GLU A 19 21.87 27.57 -0.59
N GLY A 20 21.02 26.93 -1.40
CA GLY A 20 19.96 27.60 -2.15
C GLY A 20 20.47 28.25 -3.44
N LEU A 21 19.61 29.05 -4.06
CA LEU A 21 19.90 29.74 -5.31
C LEU A 21 20.19 31.21 -5.03
N ASP A 22 21.24 31.72 -5.66
CA ASP A 22 21.53 33.15 -5.66
C ASP A 22 20.69 33.84 -6.73
N TYR A 23 19.56 34.37 -6.34
CA TYR A 23 18.62 35.05 -7.23
C TYR A 23 19.10 36.38 -7.80
N THR A 24 20.35 36.80 -7.51
CA THR A 24 20.99 37.97 -8.16
C THR A 24 21.61 37.59 -9.51
N LYS A 25 21.71 36.30 -9.82
CA LYS A 25 22.27 35.78 -11.05
C LYS A 25 21.29 35.86 -12.23
N GLU A 26 21.85 35.79 -13.42
CA GLU A 26 21.08 35.72 -14.65
C GLU A 26 20.23 34.43 -14.74
N TYR A 27 19.11 34.49 -15.50
CA TYR A 27 18.17 33.37 -15.61
C TYR A 27 18.83 32.06 -16.08
N GLU A 28 19.76 32.15 -17.01
CA GLU A 28 20.51 31.00 -17.55
C GLU A 28 21.29 30.24 -16.48
N GLU A 29 21.83 30.97 -15.50
CA GLU A 29 22.55 30.37 -14.37
C GLU A 29 21.60 29.79 -13.31
N LEU A 30 20.40 30.35 -13.19
CA LEU A 30 19.35 29.85 -12.29
C LEU A 30 18.60 28.64 -12.83
N ALA A 31 18.64 28.45 -14.16
CA ALA A 31 17.93 27.37 -14.84
C ALA A 31 18.63 26.02 -14.66
N ILE A 32 18.52 25.43 -13.48
CA ILE A 32 19.11 24.12 -13.15
C ILE A 32 18.43 23.03 -13.99
N PRO A 33 19.20 22.17 -14.71
CA PRO A 33 18.64 21.05 -15.43
C PRO A 33 18.03 20.02 -14.47
N ARG A 34 17.05 19.25 -14.98
CA ARG A 34 16.47 18.15 -14.21
C ARG A 34 17.53 17.07 -13.97
N ASN A 35 17.52 16.52 -12.79
CA ASN A 35 18.26 15.30 -12.48
C ASN A 35 17.51 14.07 -13.03
N THR A 36 18.20 12.95 -13.22
CA THR A 36 17.55 11.69 -13.59
C THR A 36 16.65 11.19 -12.46
N TYR A 37 15.73 10.30 -12.76
CA TYR A 37 14.90 9.66 -11.74
C TYR A 37 15.76 8.97 -10.68
N ASP A 38 16.81 8.29 -11.11
CA ASP A 38 17.72 7.56 -10.23
C ASP A 38 18.51 8.50 -9.31
N GLU A 39 19.05 9.61 -9.85
CA GLU A 39 19.72 10.64 -9.04
C GLU A 39 18.78 11.23 -7.97
N CYS A 40 17.51 11.50 -8.36
CA CYS A 40 16.51 11.99 -7.41
C CYS A 40 16.18 10.95 -6.34
N ALA A 41 16.02 9.68 -6.74
CA ALA A 41 15.69 8.58 -5.82
C ALA A 41 16.84 8.31 -4.85
N ASP A 42 18.08 8.28 -5.32
CA ASP A 42 19.26 8.06 -4.49
C ASP A 42 19.48 9.23 -3.51
N TYR A 43 19.27 10.47 -3.95
CA TYR A 43 19.29 11.64 -3.06
C TYR A 43 18.26 11.52 -1.95
N ILE A 44 16.99 11.27 -2.29
CA ILE A 44 15.91 11.12 -1.32
C ILE A 44 16.20 9.96 -0.35
N ALA A 45 16.69 8.84 -0.88
CA ALA A 45 17.01 7.66 -0.07
C ALA A 45 18.15 7.92 0.91
N SER A 46 19.17 8.68 0.52
CA SER A 46 20.28 9.08 1.38
C SER A 46 19.81 10.02 2.49
N GLU A 47 19.01 11.03 2.16
CA GLU A 47 18.42 11.95 3.14
C GLU A 47 17.53 11.23 4.17
N MET A 48 16.75 10.25 3.73
CA MET A 48 15.94 9.42 4.64
C MET A 48 16.81 8.56 5.56
N LYS A 49 17.95 8.08 5.08
CA LYS A 49 18.94 7.35 5.89
C LYS A 49 19.56 8.23 6.97
N ILE A 50 19.92 9.48 6.61
CA ILE A 50 20.45 10.47 7.54
C ILE A 50 19.40 10.79 8.61
N ALA A 51 18.17 11.10 8.21
CA ALA A 51 17.06 11.35 9.11
C ALA A 51 16.78 10.18 10.08
N ALA A 52 16.85 8.94 9.57
CA ALA A 52 16.64 7.75 10.39
C ALA A 52 17.66 7.60 11.53
N ARG A 53 18.90 8.10 11.35
CA ARG A 53 19.93 8.04 12.39
C ARG A 53 19.53 8.84 13.64
N ASP A 54 18.89 9.99 13.43
CA ASP A 54 18.62 10.96 14.49
C ASP A 54 17.18 10.86 15.05
N LEU A 55 16.29 10.15 14.36
CA LEU A 55 14.92 9.94 14.78
C LEU A 55 14.80 8.82 15.83
N PRO A 56 13.90 8.96 16.84
CA PRO A 56 13.63 7.91 17.80
C PRO A 56 12.92 6.74 17.12
N SER A 57 13.08 5.54 17.67
CA SER A 57 12.41 4.34 17.15
C SER A 57 10.92 4.30 17.45
N LYS A 58 10.49 4.88 18.60
CA LYS A 58 9.08 4.93 19.04
C LYS A 58 8.72 6.33 19.54
N ARG A 59 7.46 6.70 19.39
CA ARG A 59 6.86 7.91 19.98
C ARG A 59 5.80 7.52 21.00
N GLY A 60 5.63 8.32 22.03
CA GLY A 60 4.51 8.17 22.95
C GLY A 60 3.16 8.48 22.27
N ALA A 61 2.06 8.04 22.90
CA ALA A 61 0.70 8.17 22.36
C ALA A 61 0.33 9.60 21.92
N ASN A 62 0.76 10.62 22.66
CA ASN A 62 0.50 12.03 22.31
C ASN A 62 1.31 12.56 21.12
N ASN A 63 2.26 11.79 20.62
CA ASN A 63 3.15 12.16 19.51
C ASN A 63 3.18 11.11 18.38
N VAL A 64 2.19 10.24 18.30
CA VAL A 64 2.11 9.15 17.32
C VAL A 64 2.19 9.63 15.87
N ALA A 65 1.72 10.84 15.60
CA ALA A 65 1.76 11.47 14.27
C ALA A 65 3.11 12.14 13.93
N ARG A 66 4.12 12.05 14.80
CA ARG A 66 5.47 12.53 14.49
C ARG A 66 6.32 11.40 13.90
N PRO A 67 7.20 11.72 12.92
CA PRO A 67 8.01 10.70 12.27
C PRO A 67 8.93 9.97 13.27
N THR A 68 9.15 8.71 12.99
CA THR A 68 10.06 7.81 13.71
C THR A 68 11.17 7.35 12.78
N ARG A 69 12.19 6.69 13.33
CA ARG A 69 13.24 6.01 12.56
C ARG A 69 12.64 5.06 11.52
N GLY A 70 11.66 4.25 11.92
CA GLY A 70 10.97 3.35 11.01
C GLY A 70 10.22 4.06 9.88
N ALA A 71 9.61 5.22 10.15
CA ALA A 71 8.97 6.02 9.12
C ALA A 71 9.96 6.51 8.05
N ALA A 72 11.14 6.98 8.45
CA ALA A 72 12.18 7.40 7.52
C ALA A 72 12.74 6.22 6.70
N LEU A 73 13.02 5.07 7.34
CA LEU A 73 13.48 3.86 6.65
C LEU A 73 12.42 3.30 5.69
N ALA A 74 11.15 3.31 6.06
CA ALA A 74 10.07 2.87 5.20
C ALA A 74 9.88 3.81 3.99
N ALA A 75 10.02 5.13 4.19
CA ALA A 75 10.02 6.08 3.08
C ALA A 75 11.21 5.83 2.13
N ARG A 76 12.40 5.55 2.66
CA ARG A 76 13.57 5.14 1.87
C ARG A 76 13.29 3.88 1.05
N ALA A 77 12.77 2.84 1.66
CA ALA A 77 12.43 1.59 0.99
C ALA A 77 11.43 1.81 -0.14
N LYS A 78 10.41 2.62 0.10
CA LYS A 78 9.39 2.95 -0.89
C LYS A 78 9.95 3.70 -2.09
N VAL A 79 10.82 4.68 -1.89
CA VAL A 79 11.47 5.45 -2.97
C VAL A 79 12.31 4.51 -3.84
N LEU A 80 13.13 3.65 -3.24
CA LEU A 80 13.97 2.70 -3.95
C LEU A 80 13.15 1.63 -4.69
N LEU A 81 12.03 1.19 -4.13
CA LEU A 81 11.10 0.27 -4.79
C LEU A 81 10.50 0.90 -6.06
N TYR A 82 10.13 2.16 -6.00
CA TYR A 82 9.63 2.88 -7.18
C TYR A 82 10.73 3.06 -8.25
N ALA A 83 11.98 3.33 -7.84
CA ALA A 83 13.11 3.39 -8.77
C ALA A 83 13.41 2.04 -9.43
N ALA A 84 13.14 0.93 -8.74
CA ALA A 84 13.29 -0.43 -9.27
C ALA A 84 12.10 -0.87 -10.13
N SER A 85 10.96 -0.19 -10.07
CA SER A 85 9.76 -0.59 -10.81
C SER A 85 9.96 -0.53 -12.33
N PRO A 86 9.23 -1.33 -13.13
CA PRO A 86 9.44 -1.43 -14.58
C PRO A 86 9.35 -0.10 -15.33
N ILE A 87 8.58 0.87 -14.84
CA ILE A 87 8.48 2.20 -15.46
C ILE A 87 9.80 2.98 -15.37
N ASN A 88 10.62 2.76 -14.33
CA ASN A 88 11.89 3.44 -14.07
C ASN A 88 13.10 2.50 -14.25
N ASN A 89 12.83 1.22 -14.52
CA ASN A 89 13.83 0.17 -14.68
C ASN A 89 13.28 -0.86 -15.68
N PRO A 90 13.34 -0.58 -16.99
CA PRO A 90 12.68 -1.38 -18.02
C PRO A 90 13.17 -2.82 -17.98
N ARG A 91 12.27 -3.79 -18.13
CA ARG A 91 12.63 -5.22 -18.12
C ARG A 91 13.43 -5.57 -19.36
N PRO A 92 14.25 -6.60 -19.33
CA PRO A 92 14.85 -7.14 -20.52
C PRO A 92 13.78 -7.49 -21.56
N GLY A 93 13.89 -6.91 -22.76
CA GLY A 93 12.92 -7.11 -23.84
C GLY A 93 11.77 -6.13 -23.92
N ASP A 94 11.59 -5.21 -22.93
CA ASP A 94 10.62 -4.14 -23.05
C ASP A 94 10.98 -3.22 -24.22
N THR A 95 10.00 -3.00 -25.11
CA THR A 95 10.14 -2.12 -26.26
C THR A 95 9.66 -0.71 -25.99
N GLU A 96 8.74 -0.55 -25.02
CA GLU A 96 8.18 0.74 -24.64
C GLU A 96 9.00 1.33 -23.49
N LYS A 97 9.82 2.34 -23.82
CA LYS A 97 10.68 3.08 -22.91
C LYS A 97 10.46 4.58 -23.09
N PHE A 98 10.72 5.36 -22.06
CA PHE A 98 10.65 6.84 -22.16
C PHE A 98 11.92 7.41 -22.79
N THR A 99 12.12 7.14 -24.09
CA THR A 99 13.31 7.57 -24.83
C THR A 99 13.29 9.05 -25.18
N ASP A 100 12.13 9.66 -25.22
CA ASP A 100 11.88 11.08 -25.52
C ASP A 100 11.90 11.98 -24.28
N LEU A 101 11.91 11.39 -23.08
CA LEU A 101 12.02 12.13 -21.83
C LEU A 101 13.49 12.47 -21.56
N VAL A 102 13.94 13.56 -22.13
CA VAL A 102 15.32 14.04 -22.05
C VAL A 102 15.41 15.41 -21.35
N ASP A 103 16.57 15.73 -20.79
CA ASP A 103 16.88 17.08 -20.33
C ASP A 103 17.27 17.99 -21.52
N ARG A 104 17.55 19.28 -21.23
CA ARG A 104 17.96 20.24 -22.25
C ARG A 104 19.28 19.90 -22.98
N ASN A 105 20.04 18.97 -22.42
CA ASN A 105 21.33 18.52 -22.98
C ASN A 105 21.17 17.17 -23.75
N GLY A 106 19.95 16.67 -23.89
CA GLY A 106 19.65 15.41 -24.57
C GLY A 106 19.92 14.16 -23.72
N ARG A 107 20.15 14.30 -22.41
CA ARG A 107 20.36 13.16 -21.50
C ARG A 107 19.00 12.55 -21.13
N ASN A 108 18.86 11.22 -21.28
CA ASN A 108 17.68 10.51 -20.83
C ASN A 108 17.50 10.65 -19.30
N LEU A 109 16.29 11.00 -18.89
CA LEU A 109 15.94 11.23 -17.50
C LEU A 109 15.40 9.98 -16.80
N ILE A 110 15.03 8.94 -17.55
CA ILE A 110 14.63 7.61 -17.08
C ILE A 110 15.63 6.59 -17.60
N ALA A 111 15.93 5.57 -16.80
CA ALA A 111 16.83 4.49 -17.21
C ALA A 111 16.33 3.80 -18.49
N GLN A 112 17.24 3.55 -19.43
CA GLN A 112 16.97 2.87 -20.69
C GLN A 112 17.36 1.39 -20.67
N GLU A 113 18.14 0.99 -19.67
CA GLU A 113 18.62 -0.36 -19.47
C GLU A 113 18.17 -0.92 -18.12
N TYR A 114 17.91 -2.23 -18.08
CA TYR A 114 17.58 -2.93 -16.85
C TYR A 114 18.80 -2.97 -15.91
N ASN A 115 18.54 -2.66 -14.64
CA ASN A 115 19.54 -2.78 -13.59
C ASN A 115 18.95 -3.54 -12.40
N GLU A 116 19.42 -4.78 -12.20
CA GLU A 116 18.99 -5.66 -11.11
C GLU A 116 19.37 -5.10 -9.72
N GLU A 117 20.46 -4.33 -9.64
CA GLU A 117 20.92 -3.72 -8.38
C GLU A 117 19.86 -2.82 -7.75
N LYS A 118 18.98 -2.20 -8.55
CA LYS A 118 17.86 -1.39 -8.03
C LYS A 118 16.91 -2.22 -7.17
N TRP A 119 16.60 -3.44 -7.59
CA TRP A 119 15.79 -4.36 -6.81
C TRP A 119 16.51 -4.81 -5.54
N ALA A 120 17.80 -5.11 -5.62
CA ALA A 120 18.61 -5.45 -4.46
C ALA A 120 18.66 -4.32 -3.44
N LYS A 121 18.83 -3.05 -3.88
CA LYS A 121 18.78 -1.86 -3.02
C LYS A 121 17.41 -1.71 -2.35
N ALA A 122 16.32 -1.90 -3.10
CA ALA A 122 14.96 -1.82 -2.57
C ALA A 122 14.69 -2.90 -1.52
N ALA A 123 15.10 -4.14 -1.80
CA ALA A 123 14.97 -5.26 -0.87
C ALA A 123 15.78 -5.06 0.41
N ALA A 124 17.03 -4.61 0.28
CA ALA A 124 17.88 -4.29 1.43
C ALA A 124 17.27 -3.17 2.29
N ALA A 125 16.72 -2.13 1.66
CA ALA A 125 16.07 -1.04 2.38
C ALA A 125 14.79 -1.48 3.11
N ALA A 126 14.01 -2.39 2.53
CA ALA A 126 12.86 -2.99 3.21
C ALA A 126 13.29 -3.87 4.39
N LEU A 127 14.36 -4.64 4.22
CA LEU A 127 14.93 -5.46 5.28
C LEU A 127 15.43 -4.62 6.47
N ASP A 128 15.98 -3.42 6.24
CA ASP A 128 16.37 -2.49 7.29
C ASP A 128 15.18 -2.11 8.19
N VAL A 129 13.97 -1.96 7.64
CA VAL A 129 12.74 -1.73 8.41
C VAL A 129 12.36 -2.96 9.22
N MET A 130 12.37 -4.13 8.58
CA MET A 130 11.99 -5.40 9.22
C MET A 130 12.93 -5.78 10.36
N LYS A 131 14.22 -5.45 10.23
CA LYS A 131 15.24 -5.74 11.24
C LYS A 131 15.39 -4.68 12.33
N LEU A 132 14.57 -3.64 12.31
CA LEU A 132 14.65 -2.60 13.32
C LEU A 132 14.43 -3.18 14.73
N GLU A 133 15.31 -2.80 15.67
CA GLU A 133 15.34 -3.35 17.03
C GLU A 133 15.44 -4.89 17.07
N GLY A 134 16.26 -5.47 16.19
CA GLY A 134 16.43 -6.91 16.11
C GLY A 134 15.24 -7.66 15.50
N GLY A 135 14.35 -6.95 14.80
CA GLY A 135 13.16 -7.52 14.18
C GLY A 135 11.92 -7.54 15.08
N THR A 136 11.99 -6.85 16.22
CA THR A 136 10.87 -6.85 17.20
C THR A 136 10.04 -5.56 17.16
N ARG A 137 10.45 -4.58 16.34
CA ARG A 137 9.76 -3.28 16.31
C ARG A 137 8.42 -3.32 15.58
N TYR A 138 8.33 -4.09 14.53
CA TYR A 138 7.12 -4.28 13.72
C TYR A 138 6.84 -5.76 13.53
N GLU A 139 5.60 -6.13 13.71
CA GLU A 139 5.13 -7.51 13.56
C GLU A 139 3.68 -7.51 13.05
N LEU A 140 3.23 -8.62 12.51
CA LEU A 140 1.82 -8.77 12.16
C LEU A 140 1.01 -8.88 13.45
N TYR A 141 -0.05 -8.08 13.53
CA TYR A 141 -0.97 -8.13 14.65
C TYR A 141 -1.75 -9.45 14.65
N HIS A 142 -1.85 -10.06 15.81
CA HIS A 142 -2.67 -11.25 15.98
C HIS A 142 -3.45 -11.18 17.28
N LYS A 143 -4.64 -11.73 17.26
CA LYS A 143 -5.50 -11.91 18.41
C LYS A 143 -5.56 -13.37 18.78
N SER A 144 -5.44 -13.66 20.07
CA SER A 144 -5.46 -15.03 20.56
C SER A 144 -6.81 -15.72 20.31
N ALA A 145 -6.79 -16.98 19.93
CA ALA A 145 -7.99 -17.78 19.74
C ALA A 145 -8.85 -17.91 21.00
N SER A 146 -8.25 -17.79 22.18
CA SER A 146 -8.96 -17.80 23.48
C SER A 146 -9.87 -16.59 23.68
N GLU A 147 -9.67 -15.53 22.90
CA GLU A 147 -10.45 -14.28 22.94
C GLU A 147 -11.57 -14.26 21.89
N GLN A 148 -11.82 -15.35 21.22
CA GLN A 148 -12.84 -15.45 20.19
C GLN A 148 -14.24 -15.16 20.74
N VAL A 149 -14.91 -14.24 20.09
CA VAL A 149 -16.30 -13.91 20.37
C VAL A 149 -17.19 -14.59 19.35
N GLY A 150 -17.41 -15.89 19.52
CA GLY A 150 -18.34 -16.68 18.69
C GLY A 150 -17.67 -17.49 17.59
N THR A 151 -18.13 -18.71 17.44
CA THR A 151 -17.60 -19.69 16.49
C THR A 151 -18.07 -19.47 15.04
N GLY A 152 -18.97 -18.53 14.81
CA GLY A 152 -19.55 -18.27 13.48
C GLY A 152 -18.63 -17.57 12.49
N TYR A 153 -17.50 -17.03 12.97
CA TYR A 153 -16.54 -16.28 12.15
C TYR A 153 -15.24 -17.03 11.87
N LEU A 154 -15.11 -18.24 12.40
CA LEU A 154 -13.93 -19.04 12.11
C LEU A 154 -13.91 -19.43 10.63
N PRO A 155 -12.76 -19.27 9.95
CA PRO A 155 -12.65 -19.69 8.59
C PRO A 155 -12.91 -21.19 8.46
N THR A 156 -13.63 -21.57 7.43
CA THR A 156 -13.70 -22.98 7.03
C THR A 156 -12.29 -23.43 6.67
N LEU A 157 -11.86 -24.58 7.14
CA LEU A 157 -10.56 -25.14 6.81
C LEU A 157 -10.39 -25.20 5.29
N PRO A 158 -9.29 -24.73 4.76
CA PRO A 158 -9.01 -24.83 3.34
C PRO A 158 -9.04 -26.30 2.88
N PRO A 159 -9.63 -26.63 1.76
CA PRO A 159 -9.73 -28.02 1.29
C PRO A 159 -8.36 -28.63 0.90
N TYR A 160 -7.33 -27.83 0.75
CA TYR A 160 -5.96 -28.26 0.44
C TYR A 160 -4.98 -28.11 1.61
N ASP A 161 -5.50 -27.94 2.82
CA ASP A 161 -4.67 -27.90 4.01
C ASP A 161 -4.10 -29.28 4.28
N ASP A 162 -2.77 -29.37 4.24
CA ASP A 162 -2.02 -30.59 4.55
C ASP A 162 -1.89 -30.85 6.06
N GLY A 163 -2.63 -30.11 6.88
CA GLY A 163 -2.59 -30.19 8.34
C GLY A 163 -1.39 -29.50 8.99
N ASN A 164 -0.46 -28.98 8.20
CA ASN A 164 0.74 -28.33 8.75
C ASN A 164 0.46 -26.89 9.18
N PHE A 165 -0.28 -26.12 8.42
CA PHE A 165 -0.56 -24.71 8.72
C PHE A 165 -1.64 -24.56 9.80
N VAL A 166 -2.71 -25.34 9.73
CA VAL A 166 -3.84 -25.30 10.70
C VAL A 166 -3.40 -25.69 12.10
N ASN A 167 -2.49 -26.67 12.21
CA ASN A 167 -2.11 -27.27 13.49
C ASN A 167 -0.92 -26.64 14.15
N LYS A 168 -0.27 -25.68 13.50
CA LYS A 168 0.88 -24.95 14.07
C LYS A 168 0.41 -23.67 14.72
N SER A 169 1.14 -23.27 15.75
CA SER A 169 0.97 -21.97 16.37
C SER A 169 1.54 -20.86 15.51
N TRP A 170 1.05 -19.65 15.71
CA TRP A 170 1.60 -18.44 15.08
C TRP A 170 3.10 -18.29 15.39
N PRO A 171 3.95 -17.89 14.43
CA PRO A 171 3.63 -17.46 13.05
C PRO A 171 3.65 -18.58 12.01
N ASP A 172 3.92 -19.82 12.36
CA ASP A 172 4.01 -20.95 11.42
C ASP A 172 2.64 -21.52 11.02
N GLY A 173 1.60 -21.09 11.70
CA GLY A 173 0.22 -21.46 11.45
C GLY A 173 -0.75 -20.55 12.19
N TYR A 174 -2.02 -20.96 12.33
CA TYR A 174 -3.05 -20.14 12.95
C TYR A 174 -3.85 -20.85 14.07
N LYS A 175 -3.35 -21.97 14.59
CA LYS A 175 -4.05 -22.77 15.60
C LYS A 175 -4.46 -22.00 16.86
N ASP A 176 -3.61 -21.06 17.29
CA ASP A 176 -3.73 -20.32 18.55
C ASP A 176 -4.16 -18.86 18.36
N ILE A 177 -4.46 -18.45 17.14
CA ILE A 177 -4.96 -17.10 16.83
C ILE A 177 -6.36 -17.14 16.25
N ASP A 178 -7.05 -15.99 16.31
CA ASP A 178 -8.25 -15.69 15.55
C ASP A 178 -7.90 -14.87 14.32
N PRO A 179 -7.79 -15.44 13.10
CA PRO A 179 -7.38 -14.73 11.91
C PRO A 179 -8.36 -13.60 11.51
N TYR A 180 -9.65 -13.83 11.72
CA TYR A 180 -10.68 -12.85 11.38
C TYR A 180 -10.58 -11.61 12.28
N GLU A 181 -10.57 -11.79 13.59
CA GLU A 181 -10.47 -10.69 14.54
C GLU A 181 -9.08 -10.02 14.49
N SER A 182 -8.01 -10.77 14.19
CA SER A 182 -6.69 -10.21 13.96
C SER A 182 -6.71 -9.19 12.84
N TYR A 183 -7.27 -9.55 11.69
CA TYR A 183 -7.37 -8.64 10.54
C TYR A 183 -8.37 -7.51 10.79
N ARG A 184 -9.57 -7.83 11.24
CA ARG A 184 -10.65 -6.86 11.46
C ARG A 184 -10.27 -5.76 12.45
N SER A 185 -9.59 -6.12 13.53
CA SER A 185 -9.23 -5.20 14.61
C SER A 185 -8.31 -4.07 14.18
N LEU A 186 -7.53 -4.26 13.13
CA LEU A 186 -6.66 -3.23 12.56
C LEU A 186 -7.43 -2.06 11.91
N PHE A 187 -8.66 -2.32 11.43
CA PHE A 187 -9.41 -1.37 10.60
C PHE A 187 -10.67 -0.81 11.28
N ASN A 188 -11.16 -1.45 12.35
CA ASN A 188 -12.41 -1.07 13.00
C ASN A 188 -12.23 -0.16 14.23
N GLY A 189 -11.00 0.22 14.56
CA GLY A 189 -10.68 1.06 15.71
C GLY A 189 -10.49 0.31 17.03
N ASN A 190 -10.50 -1.02 17.03
CA ASN A 190 -10.25 -1.83 18.24
C ASN A 190 -8.78 -1.77 18.69
N VAL A 191 -7.87 -1.51 17.76
CA VAL A 191 -6.44 -1.33 18.06
C VAL A 191 -6.08 0.14 17.91
N ASN A 192 -5.60 0.76 19.00
CA ASN A 192 -5.14 2.15 18.93
C ASN A 192 -3.88 2.25 18.07
N ALA A 193 -3.69 3.40 17.44
CA ALA A 193 -2.51 3.66 16.61
C ALA A 193 -1.18 3.53 17.37
N SER A 194 -1.16 3.82 18.69
CA SER A 194 0.01 3.66 19.55
C SER A 194 0.37 2.19 19.82
N ASP A 195 -0.63 1.31 19.74
CA ASP A 195 -0.55 -0.10 20.16
C ASP A 195 -0.55 -1.06 18.96
N ASN A 196 -0.76 -0.50 17.74
CA ASN A 196 -0.76 -1.27 16.51
C ASN A 196 0.67 -1.61 16.07
N PRO A 197 1.11 -2.87 16.14
CA PRO A 197 2.47 -3.27 15.80
C PRO A 197 2.76 -3.24 14.29
N GLU A 198 1.73 -3.25 13.45
CA GLU A 198 1.89 -3.14 11.99
C GLU A 198 2.07 -1.69 11.53
N LEU A 199 1.68 -0.73 12.35
CA LEU A 199 1.65 0.67 11.96
C LEU A 199 3.03 1.32 12.06
N ILE A 200 3.65 1.58 10.92
CA ILE A 200 4.95 2.24 10.84
C ILE A 200 4.81 3.74 11.09
N PHE A 201 3.83 4.37 10.47
CA PHE A 201 3.54 5.79 10.60
C PHE A 201 2.08 6.10 10.26
N THR A 202 1.47 6.96 11.05
CA THR A 202 0.15 7.51 10.76
C THR A 202 0.14 9.00 11.00
N ARG A 203 -0.64 9.71 10.19
CA ARG A 203 -0.99 11.10 10.44
C ARG A 203 -2.33 11.12 11.16
N GLY A 204 -2.34 11.67 12.35
CA GLY A 204 -3.56 11.85 13.11
C GLY A 204 -4.50 12.90 12.50
N GLN A 205 -5.58 13.14 13.20
CA GLN A 205 -6.60 14.11 12.84
C GLN A 205 -6.01 15.51 12.63
N ASN A 206 -6.45 16.18 11.58
CA ASN A 206 -6.18 17.59 11.37
C ASN A 206 -7.16 18.44 12.21
N GLN A 207 -6.65 19.35 13.02
CA GLN A 207 -7.48 20.24 13.83
C GLN A 207 -8.23 21.31 13.03
N SER A 208 -7.82 21.59 11.81
CA SER A 208 -8.29 22.76 11.06
C SER A 208 -9.48 22.52 10.16
N THR A 209 -9.91 21.28 9.91
CA THR A 209 -10.96 20.98 8.94
C THR A 209 -11.84 19.82 9.38
N GLU A 210 -12.01 18.86 8.51
CA GLU A 210 -12.89 17.72 8.73
C GLU A 210 -12.25 16.68 9.64
N GLY A 211 -12.97 16.28 10.67
CA GLY A 211 -12.58 15.18 11.54
C GLY A 211 -12.71 13.83 10.84
N ILE A 212 -12.12 12.80 11.43
CA ILE A 212 -12.18 11.43 10.92
C ILE A 212 -13.62 10.93 10.71
N ASN A 213 -14.57 11.42 11.50
CA ASN A 213 -15.99 11.10 11.35
C ASN A 213 -16.55 11.52 10.00
N VAL A 214 -16.05 12.61 9.42
CA VAL A 214 -16.46 13.07 8.10
C VAL A 214 -15.88 12.15 7.02
N MET A 215 -14.62 11.73 7.15
CA MET A 215 -14.02 10.73 6.24
C MET A 215 -14.81 9.42 6.26
N VAL A 216 -15.20 8.93 7.43
CA VAL A 216 -16.04 7.74 7.59
C VAL A 216 -17.37 7.92 6.86
N ARG A 217 -18.02 9.08 7.00
CA ARG A 217 -19.29 9.38 6.30
C ARG A 217 -19.15 9.38 4.78
N HIS A 218 -18.01 9.82 4.24
CA HIS A 218 -17.73 9.73 2.80
C HIS A 218 -17.66 8.28 2.30
N GLN A 219 -17.22 7.36 3.14
CA GLN A 219 -17.04 5.94 2.77
C GLN A 219 -18.28 5.09 3.01
N LEU A 220 -19.12 5.46 3.99
CA LEU A 220 -20.32 4.69 4.31
C LEU A 220 -21.40 4.84 3.24
N PRO A 221 -22.19 3.77 2.98
CA PRO A 221 -23.37 3.85 2.14
C PRO A 221 -24.46 4.70 2.79
N ARG A 222 -25.37 5.22 1.99
CA ARG A 222 -26.49 6.05 2.46
C ARG A 222 -27.37 5.35 3.48
N ALA A 223 -27.59 4.04 3.32
CA ALA A 223 -28.34 3.22 4.26
C ALA A 223 -27.72 3.19 5.67
N ALA A 224 -26.40 3.41 5.78
CA ALA A 224 -25.67 3.54 7.03
C ALA A 224 -25.43 5.01 7.41
N ASN A 225 -26.27 5.94 6.96
CA ASN A 225 -26.17 7.38 7.18
C ASN A 225 -24.86 8.01 6.66
N GLY A 226 -24.28 7.41 5.63
CA GLY A 226 -23.11 7.91 4.92
C GLY A 226 -23.45 8.71 3.67
N TRP A 227 -22.43 9.27 3.05
CA TRP A 227 -22.57 10.08 1.84
C TRP A 227 -22.28 9.33 0.55
N ASN A 228 -21.68 8.13 0.65
CA ASN A 228 -21.33 7.27 -0.49
C ASN A 228 -20.56 8.01 -1.60
N THR A 229 -19.62 8.86 -1.20
CA THR A 229 -18.83 9.66 -2.15
C THR A 229 -17.49 9.03 -2.50
N HIS A 230 -17.00 8.10 -1.66
CA HIS A 230 -15.80 7.33 -1.94
C HIS A 230 -16.20 5.87 -2.21
N GLY A 231 -15.93 5.41 -3.41
CA GLY A 231 -16.07 4.02 -3.80
C GLY A 231 -14.73 3.32 -3.95
N LEU A 232 -14.72 2.02 -3.75
CA LEU A 232 -13.58 1.17 -4.11
C LEU A 232 -13.62 0.87 -5.61
N THR A 233 -12.45 0.78 -6.23
CA THR A 233 -12.37 0.27 -7.59
C THR A 233 -12.70 -1.22 -7.60
N GLN A 234 -13.28 -1.71 -8.71
CA GLN A 234 -13.56 -3.12 -8.89
C GLN A 234 -12.28 -3.97 -8.72
N LYS A 235 -11.15 -3.47 -9.23
CA LYS A 235 -9.85 -4.13 -9.05
C LYS A 235 -9.48 -4.32 -7.57
N GLN A 236 -9.79 -3.35 -6.70
CA GLN A 236 -9.53 -3.49 -5.27
C GLN A 236 -10.48 -4.53 -4.64
N CYS A 237 -11.74 -4.55 -5.05
CA CYS A 237 -12.67 -5.57 -4.58
C CYS A 237 -12.24 -6.98 -5.01
N ASP A 238 -11.71 -7.11 -6.21
CA ASP A 238 -11.25 -8.39 -6.77
C ASP A 238 -9.91 -8.87 -6.19
N ALA A 239 -9.18 -8.00 -5.49
CA ALA A 239 -7.96 -8.35 -4.78
C ALA A 239 -8.21 -9.13 -3.48
N TYR A 240 -9.44 -9.14 -2.96
CA TYR A 240 -9.80 -9.95 -1.80
C TYR A 240 -10.08 -11.40 -2.21
N TYR A 241 -9.63 -12.33 -1.37
CA TYR A 241 -9.85 -13.75 -1.59
C TYR A 241 -11.31 -14.15 -1.39
N MET A 242 -11.68 -15.25 -2.00
CA MET A 242 -12.94 -15.93 -1.73
C MET A 242 -12.91 -16.63 -0.38
N LYS A 243 -14.07 -17.04 0.13
CA LYS A 243 -14.21 -17.72 1.44
C LYS A 243 -13.35 -18.97 1.59
N ASP A 244 -13.09 -19.66 0.49
CA ASP A 244 -12.24 -20.86 0.44
C ASP A 244 -10.75 -20.55 0.25
N GLY A 245 -10.34 -19.28 0.34
CA GLY A 245 -8.97 -18.83 0.18
C GLY A 245 -8.49 -18.70 -1.27
N LYS A 246 -9.34 -19.02 -2.26
CA LYS A 246 -9.00 -18.86 -3.67
C LYS A 246 -9.11 -17.40 -4.11
N ASN A 247 -8.46 -17.09 -5.23
CA ASN A 247 -8.59 -15.78 -5.86
C ASN A 247 -10.04 -15.49 -6.29
N CYS A 248 -10.40 -14.22 -6.34
CA CYS A 248 -11.66 -13.81 -6.93
C CYS A 248 -11.79 -14.36 -8.35
N PRO A 249 -12.95 -14.94 -8.74
CA PRO A 249 -13.14 -15.53 -10.06
C PRO A 249 -12.85 -14.53 -11.17
N GLY A 250 -11.99 -14.91 -12.08
CA GLY A 250 -11.74 -14.20 -13.32
C GLY A 250 -12.45 -14.89 -14.49
N LYS A 251 -12.31 -14.31 -15.67
CA LYS A 251 -12.90 -14.82 -16.91
C LYS A 251 -12.52 -16.27 -17.20
N ASP A 252 -11.30 -16.67 -16.85
CA ASP A 252 -10.73 -17.98 -17.15
C ASP A 252 -10.56 -18.85 -15.87
N SER A 253 -11.31 -18.54 -14.81
CA SER A 253 -11.25 -19.30 -13.56
C SER A 253 -12.11 -20.55 -13.62
N GLU A 254 -11.93 -21.45 -12.65
CA GLU A 254 -12.82 -22.61 -12.45
C GLU A 254 -14.28 -22.24 -12.12
N TYR A 255 -14.52 -20.98 -11.80
CA TYR A 255 -15.85 -20.39 -11.60
C TYR A 255 -16.40 -19.77 -12.89
N ILE A 256 -16.12 -20.39 -14.03
CA ILE A 256 -16.41 -19.86 -15.38
C ILE A 256 -17.91 -19.63 -15.62
N ASP A 257 -18.75 -20.43 -14.98
CA ASP A 257 -20.22 -20.30 -15.03
C ASP A 257 -20.75 -19.23 -14.07
N TYR A 258 -19.87 -18.34 -13.63
CA TYR A 258 -20.19 -17.28 -12.71
C TYR A 258 -20.82 -16.09 -13.46
N PRO A 259 -22.14 -16.08 -13.66
CA PRO A 259 -22.78 -15.10 -14.55
C PRO A 259 -22.66 -13.68 -14.03
N ALA A 260 -22.45 -13.55 -12.72
CA ALA A 260 -22.25 -12.26 -12.08
C ALA A 260 -20.93 -11.58 -12.47
N TYR A 261 -19.88 -12.32 -12.81
CA TYR A 261 -18.62 -11.70 -13.25
C TYR A 261 -18.80 -10.96 -14.58
N ALA A 262 -19.44 -11.58 -15.55
CA ALA A 262 -19.70 -10.94 -16.84
C ALA A 262 -20.54 -9.65 -16.67
N LYS A 263 -21.54 -9.67 -15.80
CA LYS A 263 -22.37 -8.48 -15.51
C LYS A 263 -21.64 -7.39 -14.74
N ARG A 264 -20.63 -7.72 -13.97
CA ARG A 264 -19.80 -6.73 -13.24
C ARG A 264 -19.01 -5.81 -14.16
N ILE A 265 -18.69 -6.27 -15.36
CA ILE A 265 -17.97 -5.50 -16.38
C ILE A 265 -18.92 -4.96 -17.45
N ASP A 266 -20.23 -5.12 -17.27
CA ASP A 266 -21.23 -4.54 -18.15
C ASP A 266 -21.13 -3.01 -18.14
N PRO A 267 -21.07 -2.36 -19.32
CA PRO A 267 -21.03 -0.92 -19.42
C PRO A 267 -22.27 -0.20 -18.89
N ASN A 268 -23.36 -0.96 -18.60
CA ASN A 268 -24.58 -0.42 -18.02
C ASN A 268 -24.88 -0.97 -16.60
N PRO A 269 -24.00 -0.75 -15.63
CA PRO A 269 -24.11 -1.37 -14.30
C PRO A 269 -25.35 -0.93 -13.52
N ARG A 270 -26.00 0.17 -13.89
CA ARG A 270 -27.20 0.65 -13.20
C ARG A 270 -28.45 -0.18 -13.48
N ALA A 271 -28.50 -0.86 -14.62
CA ALA A 271 -29.64 -1.67 -14.98
C ALA A 271 -29.53 -3.11 -14.47
N GLU A 272 -28.32 -3.69 -14.47
CA GLU A 272 -28.13 -5.11 -14.24
C GLU A 272 -26.93 -5.50 -13.36
N GLY A 273 -26.05 -4.58 -13.03
CA GLY A 273 -24.77 -4.85 -12.36
C GLY A 273 -24.81 -4.92 -10.83
N PHE A 274 -25.92 -4.57 -10.20
CA PHE A 274 -26.05 -4.59 -8.75
C PHE A 274 -26.94 -5.72 -8.26
N VAL A 275 -26.49 -6.38 -7.20
CA VAL A 275 -27.33 -7.33 -6.47
C VAL A 275 -28.39 -6.53 -5.71
N THR A 276 -29.65 -6.79 -5.99
CA THR A 276 -30.82 -6.24 -5.30
C THR A 276 -31.50 -7.34 -4.49
N ASP A 277 -32.44 -6.97 -3.63
CA ASP A 277 -33.26 -7.97 -2.92
C ASP A 277 -34.05 -8.89 -3.86
N GLU A 278 -34.36 -8.42 -5.06
CA GLU A 278 -35.08 -9.18 -6.08
C GLU A 278 -34.19 -10.17 -6.82
N ASN A 279 -32.91 -9.89 -6.98
CA ASN A 279 -31.99 -10.73 -7.76
C ASN A 279 -30.83 -11.35 -6.93
N LYS A 280 -30.85 -11.19 -5.60
CA LYS A 280 -29.79 -11.72 -4.73
C LYS A 280 -29.60 -13.23 -4.85
N ASP A 281 -30.66 -13.98 -5.13
CA ASP A 281 -30.61 -15.43 -5.28
C ASP A 281 -29.97 -15.87 -6.62
N GLN A 282 -29.86 -14.97 -7.59
CA GLN A 282 -29.13 -15.20 -8.85
C GLN A 282 -27.63 -15.06 -8.71
N TYR A 283 -27.17 -14.40 -7.63
CA TYR A 283 -25.74 -14.09 -7.40
C TYR A 283 -25.33 -14.38 -5.95
N PRO A 284 -25.66 -15.56 -5.41
CA PRO A 284 -25.45 -15.86 -3.99
C PRO A 284 -23.98 -15.75 -3.58
N GLU A 285 -23.06 -16.06 -4.50
CA GLU A 285 -21.63 -16.02 -4.23
C GLU A 285 -21.07 -14.60 -4.12
N LEU A 286 -21.67 -13.63 -4.78
CA LEU A 286 -21.23 -12.23 -4.70
C LEU A 286 -21.47 -11.60 -3.32
N GLY A 287 -22.54 -12.04 -2.65
CA GLY A 287 -22.91 -11.48 -1.35
C GLY A 287 -22.17 -12.07 -0.16
N ASN A 288 -21.83 -13.35 -0.23
CA ASN A 288 -21.47 -14.13 0.96
C ASN A 288 -20.10 -14.81 0.93
N ASN A 289 -19.40 -14.82 -0.18
CA ASN A 289 -18.17 -15.60 -0.35
C ASN A 289 -16.87 -14.79 -0.38
N ARG A 290 -16.94 -13.49 -0.15
CA ARG A 290 -15.75 -12.66 0.02
C ARG A 290 -15.47 -12.46 1.50
N VAL A 291 -14.21 -12.59 1.87
CA VAL A 291 -13.71 -12.28 3.21
C VAL A 291 -13.52 -10.76 3.35
#